data_ad9549fd06de28f4ba6f3be8c0aa9374
#
_entry.id   ad9549fd06de28f4ba6f3be8c0aa9374
#
_cell.length_a   1.000
_cell.length_b   1.000
_cell.length_c   1.000
_cell.angle_alpha   90.00
_cell.angle_beta   90.00
_cell.angle_gamma   90.00
#
_symmetry.space_group_name_H-M   'P 1'
#
loop_
_entity.id
_entity.type
_entity.pdbx_description
1 polymer ?
#
loop_
_entity_poly.entity_id
_entity_poly.type
_entity_poly.pdbx_seq_one_letter_code
_entity_poly.pdbx_strand_id
1 'polypeptide(L)'
;MNFPVNFPKQHQNVQPGLEFEMNPAPVYDSPEYNKKGDTLKGKVAVITGGDSGIGRAVSIAYANQGANVVIVYKNEVEDAETTKKKVEEAGAKCTLIPGDITSMEFCTSTIEKVISEYGKIDILVNNAAVQYECTDIKQLPCEQFDKTFKIGR
;
A
#
# COMPACT_ATOMS: atom_id res chain seq x y z
N MET A 1 -23.74 5.01 -2.19
CA MET A 1 -23.14 3.66 -2.33
C MET A 1 -23.54 2.83 -1.11
N ASN A 2 -24.04 1.60 -1.29
CA ASN A 2 -24.37 0.75 -0.13
C ASN A 2 -23.11 -0.01 0.28
N PHE A 3 -22.52 0.37 1.41
CA PHE A 3 -21.41 -0.39 1.99
C PHE A 3 -21.92 -1.73 2.55
N PRO A 4 -21.12 -2.79 2.49
CA PRO A 4 -21.47 -4.05 3.14
C PRO A 4 -21.68 -3.82 4.64
N VAL A 5 -22.81 -4.30 5.16
CA VAL A 5 -23.13 -4.20 6.60
C VAL A 5 -22.62 -5.41 7.39
N ASN A 6 -22.01 -6.38 6.72
CA ASN A 6 -21.50 -7.59 7.32
C ASN A 6 -20.19 -8.01 6.64
N PHE A 7 -19.27 -8.60 7.41
CA PHE A 7 -18.01 -9.14 6.92
C PHE A 7 -18.11 -10.67 6.92
N PRO A 8 -18.35 -11.30 5.74
CA PRO A 8 -18.38 -12.76 5.64
C PRO A 8 -17.01 -13.33 6.00
N LYS A 9 -16.99 -14.52 6.62
CA LYS A 9 -15.73 -15.22 6.87
C LYS A 9 -15.07 -15.55 5.53
N GLN A 10 -13.82 -15.13 5.38
CA GLN A 10 -12.99 -15.41 4.21
C GLN A 10 -11.62 -15.88 4.70
N HIS A 11 -11.00 -16.76 3.95
CA HIS A 11 -9.66 -17.25 4.21
C HIS A 11 -8.89 -17.35 2.90
N GLN A 12 -7.64 -16.94 2.92
CA GLN A 12 -6.70 -17.12 1.81
C GLN A 12 -5.46 -17.84 2.32
N ASN A 13 -4.94 -18.76 1.53
CA ASN A 13 -3.76 -19.57 1.91
C ASN A 13 -2.42 -18.87 1.62
N VAL A 14 -2.47 -17.68 1.03
CA VAL A 14 -1.30 -16.91 0.58
C VAL A 14 -1.16 -15.66 1.43
N GLN A 15 0.08 -15.26 1.76
CA GLN A 15 0.40 -14.02 2.44
C GLN A 15 1.49 -13.24 1.66
N PRO A 16 1.26 -11.96 1.39
CA PRO A 16 0.06 -11.17 1.68
C PRO A 16 -1.17 -11.68 0.93
N GLY A 17 -2.38 -11.41 1.46
CA GLY A 17 -3.63 -11.79 0.81
C GLY A 17 -3.85 -11.00 -0.48
N LEU A 18 -4.57 -11.61 -1.42
CA LEU A 18 -4.86 -11.03 -2.75
C LEU A 18 -6.20 -10.31 -2.72
N GLU A 19 -6.22 -9.02 -3.02
CA GLU A 19 -7.42 -8.19 -2.95
C GLU A 19 -8.51 -8.65 -3.93
N PHE A 20 -8.14 -9.11 -5.13
CA PHE A 20 -9.11 -9.54 -6.13
C PHE A 20 -9.88 -10.83 -5.75
N GLU A 21 -9.39 -11.60 -4.77
CA GLU A 21 -10.10 -12.76 -4.22
C GLU A 21 -11.13 -12.39 -3.14
N MET A 22 -11.16 -11.15 -2.69
CA MET A 22 -12.09 -10.72 -1.64
C MET A 22 -13.52 -10.60 -2.16
N ASN A 23 -14.49 -11.13 -1.37
CA ASN A 23 -15.91 -11.02 -1.67
C ASN A 23 -16.70 -10.62 -0.40
N PRO A 24 -17.35 -9.42 -0.34
CA PRO A 24 -17.36 -8.39 -1.37
C PRO A 24 -15.99 -7.74 -1.59
N ALA A 25 -15.76 -7.24 -2.79
CA ALA A 25 -14.55 -6.47 -3.09
C ALA A 25 -14.48 -5.21 -2.21
N PRO A 26 -13.31 -4.82 -1.73
CA PRO A 26 -13.16 -3.63 -0.90
C PRO A 26 -13.48 -2.35 -1.69
N VAL A 27 -14.09 -1.38 -1.00
CA VAL A 27 -14.34 -0.04 -1.55
C VAL A 27 -13.19 0.86 -1.13
N TYR A 28 -12.23 1.06 -2.02
CA TYR A 28 -11.04 1.89 -1.79
C TYR A 28 -11.14 3.29 -2.42
N ASP A 29 -12.14 3.51 -3.25
CA ASP A 29 -12.36 4.79 -3.95
C ASP A 29 -13.86 5.13 -3.96
N SER A 30 -14.23 6.16 -3.21
CA SER A 30 -15.60 6.65 -3.17
C SER A 30 -15.64 8.16 -3.41
N PRO A 31 -16.47 8.65 -4.37
CA PRO A 31 -16.62 10.09 -4.62
C PRO A 31 -17.03 10.89 -3.39
N GLU A 32 -17.64 10.27 -2.39
CA GLU A 32 -18.05 10.91 -1.15
C GLU A 32 -16.85 11.28 -0.26
N TYR A 33 -15.76 10.49 -0.32
CA TYR A 33 -14.57 10.65 0.49
C TYR A 33 -13.39 11.24 -0.28
N ASN A 34 -13.25 10.92 -1.56
CA ASN A 34 -12.12 11.34 -2.40
C ASN A 34 -12.37 12.70 -3.06
N LYS A 35 -12.52 13.75 -2.23
CA LYS A 35 -12.62 15.12 -2.74
C LYS A 35 -11.26 15.61 -3.18
N LYS A 36 -11.19 16.18 -4.40
CA LYS A 36 -10.00 16.86 -4.88
C LYS A 36 -9.70 18.10 -4.05
N GLY A 37 -8.43 18.32 -3.78
CA GLY A 37 -7.93 19.47 -3.01
C GLY A 37 -6.43 19.64 -3.19
N ASP A 38 -5.87 20.63 -2.53
CA ASP A 38 -4.47 21.04 -2.65
C ASP A 38 -3.69 20.90 -1.33
N THR A 39 -4.24 20.17 -0.33
CA THR A 39 -3.63 20.05 1.00
C THR A 39 -2.21 19.46 0.96
N LEU A 40 -1.95 18.56 0.02
CA LEU A 40 -0.64 17.90 -0.16
C LEU A 40 0.04 18.33 -1.47
N LYS A 41 -0.36 19.45 -2.05
CA LYS A 41 0.17 19.92 -3.32
C LYS A 41 1.70 20.04 -3.31
N GLY A 42 2.33 19.39 -4.28
CA GLY A 42 3.78 19.38 -4.42
C GLY A 42 4.51 18.53 -3.38
N LYS A 43 3.82 17.80 -2.51
CA LYS A 43 4.41 16.80 -1.62
C LYS A 43 4.76 15.53 -2.37
N VAL A 44 5.72 14.77 -1.85
CA VAL A 44 6.11 13.46 -2.34
C VAL A 44 5.90 12.45 -1.21
N ALA A 45 5.02 11.49 -1.44
CA ALA A 45 4.67 10.43 -0.48
C ALA A 45 5.19 9.07 -0.96
N VAL A 46 5.92 8.38 -0.12
CA VAL A 46 6.31 6.98 -0.31
C VAL A 46 5.39 6.10 0.53
N ILE A 47 4.76 5.11 -0.08
CA ILE A 47 3.76 4.26 0.55
C ILE A 47 4.16 2.80 0.35
N THR A 48 4.52 2.10 1.43
CA THR A 48 4.80 0.67 1.38
C THR A 48 3.48 -0.12 1.37
N GLY A 49 3.36 -1.13 0.48
CA GLY A 49 2.10 -1.83 0.25
C GLY A 49 1.01 -0.89 -0.30
N GLY A 50 1.41 0.10 -1.12
CA GLY A 50 0.49 1.08 -1.70
C GLY A 50 -0.31 0.56 -2.90
N ASP A 51 -0.09 -0.68 -3.28
CA ASP A 51 -0.65 -1.37 -4.46
C ASP A 51 -2.10 -1.81 -4.25
N SER A 52 -2.49 -2.17 -3.04
CA SER A 52 -3.79 -2.77 -2.74
C SER A 52 -4.36 -2.31 -1.38
N GLY A 53 -5.59 -2.68 -1.08
CA GLY A 53 -6.24 -2.49 0.21
C GLY A 53 -6.17 -1.07 0.76
N ILE A 54 -5.73 -0.95 2.01
CA ILE A 54 -5.59 0.33 2.71
C ILE A 54 -4.54 1.22 2.03
N GLY A 55 -3.41 0.64 1.59
CA GLY A 55 -2.35 1.38 0.90
C GLY A 55 -2.82 2.01 -0.42
N ARG A 56 -3.63 1.29 -1.20
CA ARG A 56 -4.30 1.82 -2.41
C ARG A 56 -5.19 3.01 -2.07
N ALA A 57 -6.04 2.87 -1.05
CA ALA A 57 -6.93 3.95 -0.63
C ALA A 57 -6.16 5.20 -0.21
N VAL A 58 -5.06 5.05 0.53
CA VAL A 58 -4.17 6.15 0.92
C VAL A 58 -3.50 6.77 -0.31
N SER A 59 -2.99 5.95 -1.25
CA SER A 59 -2.35 6.41 -2.48
C SER A 59 -3.28 7.31 -3.30
N ILE A 60 -4.54 6.88 -3.49
CA ILE A 60 -5.56 7.64 -4.22
C ILE A 60 -5.95 8.91 -3.45
N ALA A 61 -6.17 8.82 -2.14
CA ALA A 61 -6.51 9.97 -1.32
C ALA A 61 -5.42 11.06 -1.35
N TYR A 62 -4.15 10.68 -1.27
CA TYR A 62 -3.02 11.60 -1.34
C TYR A 62 -2.89 12.24 -2.73
N ALA A 63 -3.08 11.46 -3.79
CA ALA A 63 -3.10 11.97 -5.15
C ALA A 63 -4.22 13.00 -5.35
N ASN A 64 -5.42 12.73 -4.84
CA ASN A 64 -6.54 13.68 -4.88
C ASN A 64 -6.28 14.98 -4.11
N GLN A 65 -5.32 14.98 -3.18
CA GLN A 65 -4.86 16.18 -2.45
C GLN A 65 -3.61 16.83 -3.07
N GLY A 66 -3.18 16.37 -4.25
CA GLY A 66 -2.08 16.98 -5.04
C GLY A 66 -0.68 16.46 -4.72
N ALA A 67 -0.55 15.35 -3.99
CA ALA A 67 0.75 14.71 -3.75
C ALA A 67 1.16 13.83 -4.94
N ASN A 68 2.45 13.80 -5.26
CA ASN A 68 3.04 12.73 -6.05
C ASN A 68 3.22 11.48 -5.18
N VAL A 69 2.99 10.32 -5.74
CA VAL A 69 2.94 9.06 -4.99
C VAL A 69 3.98 8.08 -5.51
N VAL A 70 4.73 7.49 -4.60
CA VAL A 70 5.63 6.36 -4.88
C VAL A 70 5.08 5.14 -4.16
N ILE A 71 4.74 4.10 -4.93
CA ILE A 71 4.20 2.85 -4.42
C ILE A 71 5.32 1.83 -4.36
N VAL A 72 5.65 1.38 -3.16
CA VAL A 72 6.56 0.25 -2.94
C VAL A 72 5.71 -0.99 -2.69
N TYR A 73 5.89 -2.02 -3.50
CA TYR A 73 5.11 -3.25 -3.45
C TYR A 73 5.99 -4.47 -3.67
N LYS A 74 5.50 -5.66 -3.35
CA LYS A 74 6.33 -6.88 -3.43
C LYS A 74 6.19 -7.58 -4.78
N ASN A 75 5.04 -8.17 -5.07
CA ASN A 75 4.84 -9.06 -6.22
C ASN A 75 3.58 -8.75 -7.04
N GLU A 76 2.65 -7.98 -6.50
CA GLU A 76 1.30 -7.78 -7.04
C GLU A 76 1.30 -6.70 -8.13
N VAL A 77 1.90 -7.01 -9.29
CA VAL A 77 2.11 -6.05 -10.40
C VAL A 77 0.79 -5.49 -10.94
N GLU A 78 -0.23 -6.33 -11.12
CA GLU A 78 -1.54 -5.91 -11.65
C GLU A 78 -2.26 -4.95 -10.71
N ASP A 79 -2.18 -5.20 -9.40
CA ASP A 79 -2.72 -4.31 -8.37
C ASP A 79 -1.98 -2.98 -8.35
N ALA A 80 -0.66 -3.00 -8.44
CA ALA A 80 0.17 -1.81 -8.46
C ALA A 80 -0.12 -0.94 -9.70
N GLU A 81 -0.24 -1.53 -10.88
CA GLU A 81 -0.60 -0.81 -12.11
C GLU A 81 -2.03 -0.24 -12.03
N THR A 82 -2.98 -0.97 -11.44
CA THR A 82 -4.34 -0.49 -11.21
C THR A 82 -4.33 0.74 -10.30
N THR A 83 -3.56 0.70 -9.21
CA THR A 83 -3.44 1.84 -8.29
C THR A 83 -2.73 3.01 -8.94
N LYS A 84 -1.65 2.77 -9.70
CA LYS A 84 -0.94 3.81 -10.46
C LYS A 84 -1.89 4.55 -11.40
N LYS A 85 -2.69 3.81 -12.18
CA LYS A 85 -3.67 4.41 -13.08
C LYS A 85 -4.63 5.34 -12.33
N LYS A 86 -5.13 4.94 -11.17
CA LYS A 86 -6.00 5.75 -10.33
C LYS A 86 -5.33 7.02 -9.81
N VAL A 87 -4.08 6.93 -9.39
CA VAL A 87 -3.27 8.07 -8.96
C VAL A 87 -3.06 9.06 -10.11
N GLU A 88 -2.76 8.56 -11.30
CA GLU A 88 -2.56 9.38 -12.51
C GLU A 88 -3.87 10.02 -13.00
N GLU A 89 -5.01 9.33 -12.89
CA GLU A 89 -6.35 9.89 -13.15
C GLU A 89 -6.70 11.04 -12.20
N ALA A 90 -6.16 11.03 -10.99
CA ALA A 90 -6.27 12.15 -10.05
C ALA A 90 -5.42 13.38 -10.46
N GLY A 91 -4.46 13.21 -11.38
CA GLY A 91 -3.57 14.24 -11.91
C GLY A 91 -2.19 14.27 -11.22
N ALA A 92 -1.87 13.27 -10.41
CA ALA A 92 -0.58 13.15 -9.72
C ALA A 92 0.41 12.27 -10.51
N LYS A 93 1.71 12.46 -10.30
CA LYS A 93 2.73 11.53 -10.80
C LYS A 93 2.80 10.31 -9.88
N CYS A 94 2.91 9.10 -10.47
CA CYS A 94 3.05 7.85 -9.75
C CYS A 94 4.26 7.05 -10.22
N THR A 95 5.10 6.62 -9.27
CA THR A 95 6.23 5.72 -9.55
C THR A 95 6.04 4.41 -8.79
N LEU A 96 6.22 3.29 -9.51
CA LEU A 96 6.15 1.94 -8.96
C LEU A 96 7.56 1.41 -8.68
N ILE A 97 7.78 0.85 -7.49
CA ILE A 97 9.06 0.25 -7.09
C ILE A 97 8.80 -1.14 -6.51
N PRO A 98 9.01 -2.21 -7.29
CA PRO A 98 8.88 -3.57 -6.79
C PRO A 98 10.09 -3.98 -5.96
N GLY A 99 9.85 -4.65 -4.82
CA GLY A 99 10.92 -5.24 -4.00
C GLY A 99 10.50 -5.56 -2.57
N ASP A 100 11.45 -6.08 -1.82
CA ASP A 100 11.24 -6.57 -0.46
C ASP A 100 11.82 -5.58 0.57
N ILE A 101 10.94 -4.93 1.33
CA ILE A 101 11.32 -3.95 2.37
C ILE A 101 12.05 -4.57 3.57
N THR A 102 12.14 -5.89 3.66
CA THR A 102 13.00 -6.54 4.66
C THR A 102 14.48 -6.46 4.34
N SER A 103 14.84 -6.07 3.09
CA SER A 103 16.21 -5.81 2.64
C SER A 103 16.59 -4.35 2.87
N MET A 104 17.62 -4.12 3.69
CA MET A 104 18.15 -2.77 3.92
C MET A 104 18.71 -2.15 2.62
N GLU A 105 19.37 -2.96 1.79
CA GLU A 105 19.91 -2.52 0.50
C GLU A 105 18.79 -2.03 -0.44
N PHE A 106 17.67 -2.79 -0.51
CA PHE A 106 16.50 -2.38 -1.27
C PHE A 106 15.90 -1.07 -0.74
N CYS A 107 15.76 -0.94 0.57
CA CYS A 107 15.25 0.29 1.18
C CYS A 107 16.13 1.50 0.84
N THR A 108 17.45 1.35 0.96
CA THR A 108 18.42 2.41 0.64
C THR A 108 18.31 2.81 -0.83
N SER A 109 18.34 1.86 -1.75
CA SER A 109 18.22 2.12 -3.19
C SER A 109 16.87 2.74 -3.57
N THR A 110 15.80 2.36 -2.87
CA THR A 110 14.47 2.96 -3.03
C THR A 110 14.50 4.46 -2.69
N ILE A 111 15.07 4.82 -1.54
CA ILE A 111 15.19 6.22 -1.12
C ILE A 111 16.05 7.01 -2.12
N GLU A 112 17.19 6.48 -2.53
CA GLU A 112 18.06 7.12 -3.53
C GLU A 112 17.34 7.37 -4.85
N LYS A 113 16.58 6.38 -5.34
CA LYS A 113 15.77 6.50 -6.55
C LYS A 113 14.70 7.59 -6.41
N VAL A 114 13.97 7.64 -5.29
CA VAL A 114 12.95 8.67 -5.07
C VAL A 114 13.57 10.05 -4.99
N ILE A 115 14.68 10.23 -4.28
CA ILE A 115 15.39 11.51 -4.20
C ILE A 115 15.89 11.93 -5.58
N SER A 116 16.44 11.00 -6.37
CA SER A 116 16.90 11.29 -7.74
C SER A 116 15.76 11.73 -8.65
N GLU A 117 14.57 11.12 -8.52
CA GLU A 117 13.42 11.36 -9.41
C GLU A 117 12.58 12.59 -9.00
N TYR A 118 12.41 12.81 -7.70
CA TYR A 118 11.52 13.84 -7.15
C TYR A 118 12.24 14.95 -6.37
N GLY A 119 13.50 14.76 -6.05
CA GLY A 119 14.32 15.72 -5.28
C GLY A 119 14.09 15.70 -3.78
N LYS A 120 13.05 14.99 -3.29
CA LYS A 120 12.67 14.96 -1.87
C LYS A 120 11.73 13.81 -1.53
N ILE A 121 11.56 13.58 -0.24
CA ILE A 121 10.48 12.78 0.36
C ILE A 121 9.88 13.64 1.48
N ASP A 122 8.58 13.91 1.42
CA ASP A 122 7.88 14.68 2.45
C ASP A 122 7.10 13.77 3.41
N ILE A 123 6.64 12.60 2.92
CA ILE A 123 5.76 11.70 3.67
C ILE A 123 6.23 10.26 3.45
N LEU A 124 6.31 9.50 4.53
CA LEU A 124 6.48 8.04 4.50
C LEU A 124 5.27 7.39 5.18
N VAL A 125 4.63 6.47 4.47
CA VAL A 125 3.53 5.65 5.01
C VAL A 125 4.01 4.20 5.11
N ASN A 126 4.31 3.75 6.32
CA ASN A 126 4.62 2.36 6.61
C ASN A 126 3.31 1.58 6.75
N ASN A 127 2.80 1.08 5.61
CA ASN A 127 1.53 0.36 5.54
C ASN A 127 1.71 -1.14 5.23
N ALA A 128 2.78 -1.52 4.56
CA ALA A 128 3.03 -2.93 4.27
C ALA A 128 3.08 -3.77 5.54
N ALA A 129 2.35 -4.85 5.57
CA ALA A 129 2.27 -5.76 6.70
C ALA A 129 2.02 -7.20 6.24
N VAL A 130 2.33 -8.16 7.11
CA VAL A 130 1.87 -9.54 7.01
C VAL A 130 1.28 -9.95 8.35
N GLN A 131 0.26 -10.79 8.31
CA GLN A 131 -0.39 -11.30 9.51
C GLN A 131 -0.58 -12.81 9.37
N TYR A 132 -0.19 -13.54 10.41
CA TYR A 132 -0.40 -14.97 10.51
C TYR A 132 -1.42 -15.27 11.59
N GLU A 133 -2.46 -16.05 11.25
CA GLU A 133 -3.40 -16.54 12.25
C GLU A 133 -2.71 -17.51 13.20
N CYS A 134 -2.81 -17.26 14.50
CA CYS A 134 -2.31 -18.16 15.53
C CYS A 134 -3.29 -18.18 16.70
N THR A 135 -3.89 -19.34 16.95
CA THR A 135 -4.86 -19.52 18.04
C THR A 135 -4.22 -19.72 19.40
N ASP A 136 -2.97 -20.17 19.43
CA ASP A 136 -2.19 -20.35 20.66
C ASP A 136 -0.77 -19.79 20.43
N ILE A 137 -0.43 -18.76 21.18
CA ILE A 137 0.86 -18.09 21.12
C ILE A 137 2.06 -19.03 21.28
N LYS A 138 1.89 -20.16 21.99
CA LYS A 138 2.93 -21.18 22.18
C LYS A 138 3.24 -21.95 20.91
N GLN A 139 2.34 -21.90 19.93
CA GLN A 139 2.47 -22.57 18.62
C GLN A 139 2.95 -21.64 17.51
N LEU A 140 3.11 -20.34 17.81
CA LEU A 140 3.60 -19.37 16.83
C LEU A 140 5.06 -19.69 16.46
N PRO A 141 5.35 -20.02 15.18
CA PRO A 141 6.71 -20.24 14.74
C PRO A 141 7.56 -18.96 14.86
N CYS A 142 8.79 -19.09 15.36
CA CYS A 142 9.72 -17.95 15.47
C CYS A 142 9.91 -17.23 14.13
N GLU A 143 9.93 -17.97 13.02
CA GLU A 143 10.06 -17.39 11.68
C GLU A 143 8.90 -16.45 11.32
N GLN A 144 7.66 -16.81 11.67
CA GLN A 144 6.50 -15.96 11.43
C GLN A 144 6.53 -14.71 12.32
N PHE A 145 6.95 -14.87 13.57
CA PHE A 145 7.15 -13.75 14.48
C PHE A 145 8.19 -12.77 13.92
N ASP A 146 9.38 -13.26 13.57
CA ASP A 146 10.46 -12.45 13.03
C ASP A 146 10.06 -11.73 11.73
N LYS A 147 9.36 -12.43 10.84
CA LYS A 147 8.89 -11.86 9.58
C LYS A 147 7.87 -10.74 9.78
N THR A 148 6.93 -10.93 10.71
CA THR A 148 5.93 -9.91 11.05
C THR A 148 6.62 -8.63 11.51
N PHE A 149 7.60 -8.73 12.40
CA PHE A 149 8.33 -7.56 12.89
C PHE A 149 9.29 -6.96 11.87
N LYS A 150 9.91 -7.76 11.00
CA LYS A 150 10.79 -7.24 9.94
C LYS A 150 10.05 -6.41 8.91
N ILE A 151 8.80 -6.75 8.62
CA ILE A 151 7.98 -6.02 7.63
C ILE A 151 7.32 -4.80 8.27
N GLY A 152 6.88 -4.89 9.53
CA GLY A 152 6.16 -3.82 10.22
C GLY A 152 7.02 -2.75 10.89
N ARG A 153 8.34 -2.73 10.63
CA ARG A 153 9.28 -1.73 11.20
C ARG A 153 9.36 -0.47 10.39
#